data_398cef40687ee449b96400f092ae67d3
#
_entry.id   398cef40687ee449b96400f092ae67d3
#
_cell.length_a   1.000
_cell.length_b   1.000
_cell.length_c   1.000
_cell.angle_alpha   90.00
_cell.angle_beta   90.00
_cell.angle_gamma   90.00
#
_symmetry.space_group_name_H-M   'P 1'
#
loop_
_entity.id
_entity.type
_entity.pdbx_description
1 polymer ?
#
loop_
_entity_poly.entity_id
_entity_poly.type
_entity_poly.pdbx_seq_one_letter_code
_entity_poly.pdbx_strand_id
1 'polypeptide(L)'
;MTIIRLTTLLAALALFQPSFAVSDSGAAEQSNATVADSHAHDEEEHAEHTGANEHDDGPGDEHEHIEDGHADHDDVDAHERHDDEDESHADGGAHADHGHDEEEAVVKLDAGQLQLAGIEVTALRAQQVSYEFYAPGEIKANGYTSYIVSPRTDSVVLTRHVALGEHVDAGQPLVTLFSEAVTEAQAAFQLSVAEWQRVNRLGRQAVGEKRFVEARTSYEGAQGRLLAFGMTRDAIEAISASSPDDLGTYTLTAAIDGVVLSDNFRQGQRVEAGDALMELADEDNLWVEARLSPGSQIKLAAGSEAHVKVGGELFAAVVAQEAHTIDPVTRTRIVRLVVSNAAHRLHPGMFADIYFEFATTSPVLAVPEAALMRGADGDWTVFVETEPGEFSAVEIERGRSLGNVQEVTGIQPGARVVTRGAFFVASQAAKGGFDPHNH
;
A
#
# COMPACT_ATOMS: atom_id res chain seq x y z
N MET A 1 50.26 35.91 -5.39
CA MET A 1 50.27 37.12 -4.61
C MET A 1 48.87 37.63 -4.51
N THR A 2 48.17 37.37 -3.40
CA THR A 2 47.21 38.25 -2.76
C THR A 2 46.66 37.50 -1.54
N ILE A 3 47.03 37.98 -0.40
CA ILE A 3 46.69 37.55 0.95
C ILE A 3 45.30 38.07 1.26
N ILE A 4 44.36 37.26 1.73
CA ILE A 4 43.10 37.74 2.36
C ILE A 4 43.01 37.14 3.77
N ARG A 5 42.79 38.05 4.69
CA ARG A 5 42.85 37.94 6.13
C ARG A 5 41.66 37.16 6.74
N LEU A 6 42.02 36.37 7.71
CA LEU A 6 41.18 35.70 8.70
C LEU A 6 40.71 36.78 9.72
N THR A 7 39.37 36.87 9.90
CA THR A 7 38.75 37.64 11.01
C THR A 7 37.97 36.66 11.87
N THR A 8 38.49 36.41 13.05
CA THR A 8 37.87 35.73 14.18
C THR A 8 36.74 36.58 14.78
N LEU A 9 35.57 36.03 14.91
CA LEU A 9 34.48 36.61 15.70
C LEU A 9 34.22 35.71 16.91
N LEU A 10 34.56 36.24 18.09
CA LEU A 10 34.26 35.67 19.40
C LEU A 10 32.82 36.06 19.74
N ALA A 11 31.94 35.13 20.04
CA ALA A 11 30.62 35.40 20.59
C ALA A 11 30.44 34.64 21.92
N ALA A 12 30.05 35.38 22.92
CA ALA A 12 29.99 35.03 24.33
C ALA A 12 28.86 34.03 24.64
N LEU A 13 29.21 33.09 25.51
CA LEU A 13 28.34 32.11 26.14
C LEU A 13 27.64 32.73 27.34
N ALA A 14 26.32 32.89 27.30
CA ALA A 14 25.49 33.27 28.47
C ALA A 14 24.85 32.01 29.05
N LEU A 15 25.29 31.65 30.24
CA LEU A 15 24.73 30.58 31.07
C LEU A 15 23.40 31.09 31.70
N PHE A 16 22.30 30.40 31.39
CA PHE A 16 21.04 30.55 32.09
C PHE A 16 20.79 29.27 32.91
N GLN A 17 20.86 29.36 34.22
CA GLN A 17 20.40 28.34 35.17
C GLN A 17 19.00 28.68 35.66
N PRO A 18 18.03 27.75 35.67
CA PRO A 18 16.82 27.92 36.47
C PRO A 18 16.99 27.36 37.88
N SER A 19 16.73 28.19 38.86
CA SER A 19 16.62 27.84 40.28
C SER A 19 15.34 27.03 40.53
N PHE A 20 15.49 25.87 41.16
CA PHE A 20 14.37 25.16 41.77
C PHE A 20 14.22 25.58 43.21
N ALA A 21 13.07 26.15 43.57
CA ALA A 21 12.64 26.39 44.93
C ALA A 21 11.98 25.11 45.49
N VAL A 22 12.54 24.65 46.58
CA VAL A 22 11.97 23.64 47.49
C VAL A 22 10.96 24.32 48.39
N SER A 23 9.72 23.86 48.43
CA SER A 23 8.78 24.18 49.54
C SER A 23 8.42 22.88 50.27
N ASP A 24 8.88 22.85 51.49
CA ASP A 24 8.60 21.91 52.57
C ASP A 24 7.32 22.36 53.30
N SER A 25 6.39 21.43 53.58
CA SER A 25 5.40 21.43 54.66
C SER A 25 4.52 20.17 54.46
N GLY A 26 4.39 19.22 55.36
CA GLY A 26 4.28 19.22 56.76
C GLY A 26 3.22 18.18 57.11
N ALA A 27 3.53 17.32 58.03
CA ALA A 27 2.87 16.16 58.60
C ALA A 27 1.39 16.29 59.01
N ALA A 28 0.69 15.13 59.05
CA ALA A 28 -0.20 14.58 60.11
C ALA A 28 -0.86 13.29 59.56
N GLU A 29 -0.59 12.12 60.08
CA GLU A 29 -1.01 11.39 61.28
C GLU A 29 -2.48 10.91 61.29
N GLN A 30 -2.59 9.57 61.53
CA GLN A 30 -3.67 8.77 62.19
C GLN A 30 -4.91 8.44 61.33
N SER A 31 -5.52 7.26 61.38
CA SER A 31 -5.44 6.07 62.20
C SER A 31 -6.44 5.02 61.68
N ASN A 32 -6.08 3.76 61.74
CA ASN A 32 -6.86 2.62 62.26
C ASN A 32 -8.34 2.43 61.84
N ALA A 33 -8.63 1.26 61.22
CA ALA A 33 -9.58 0.29 61.76
C ALA A 33 -9.70 -0.95 60.87
N THR A 34 -9.33 -2.06 61.43
CA THR A 34 -9.69 -3.45 61.21
C THR A 34 -11.21 -3.64 61.17
N VAL A 35 -11.74 -4.41 60.18
CA VAL A 35 -12.83 -5.39 60.41
C VAL A 35 -12.60 -6.60 59.52
N ALA A 36 -12.42 -7.71 60.15
CA ALA A 36 -12.54 -9.06 59.60
C ALA A 36 -14.03 -9.41 59.51
N ASP A 37 -14.44 -10.04 58.45
CA ASP A 37 -15.52 -11.01 58.55
C ASP A 37 -15.34 -12.18 57.56
N SER A 38 -15.44 -13.34 58.10
CA SER A 38 -15.34 -14.66 57.56
C SER A 38 -16.68 -15.16 57.08
N HIS A 39 -16.75 -15.73 55.88
CA HIS A 39 -17.75 -16.76 55.58
C HIS A 39 -17.13 -17.86 54.73
N ALA A 40 -16.99 -19.03 55.41
CA ALA A 40 -16.85 -20.35 54.82
C ALA A 40 -18.24 -20.91 54.50
N HIS A 41 -18.34 -21.67 53.44
CA HIS A 41 -19.31 -22.74 53.11
C HIS A 41 -19.06 -23.10 51.65
N ASP A 42 -19.12 -24.32 51.15
CA ASP A 42 -19.19 -25.71 51.63
C ASP A 42 -18.78 -26.55 50.41
N GLU A 43 -18.17 -27.66 50.72
CA GLU A 43 -17.84 -28.73 49.78
C GLU A 43 -19.11 -29.46 49.33
N GLU A 44 -19.27 -29.78 48.04
CA GLU A 44 -20.00 -30.98 47.62
C GLU A 44 -19.27 -31.68 46.47
N GLU A 45 -18.85 -32.91 46.83
CA GLU A 45 -18.42 -33.98 45.96
C GLU A 45 -19.59 -34.48 45.10
N HIS A 46 -19.35 -34.79 43.83
CA HIS A 46 -20.03 -35.87 43.09
C HIS A 46 -19.10 -36.44 42.03
N ALA A 47 -18.49 -37.55 42.32
CA ALA A 47 -18.77 -38.94 41.88
C ALA A 47 -18.60 -39.20 40.37
N GLU A 48 -17.63 -40.04 40.14
CA GLU A 48 -17.23 -40.87 39.03
C GLU A 48 -18.36 -41.38 38.12
N HIS A 49 -18.14 -41.36 36.80
CA HIS A 49 -18.66 -42.39 35.90
C HIS A 49 -17.55 -42.83 34.92
N THR A 50 -17.01 -43.98 35.24
CA THR A 50 -16.29 -44.87 34.35
C THR A 50 -17.27 -45.49 33.35
N GLY A 51 -16.88 -45.49 32.08
CA GLY A 51 -17.58 -46.21 31.00
C GLY A 51 -16.60 -46.51 29.86
N ALA A 52 -15.91 -47.64 30.01
CA ALA A 52 -15.16 -48.25 28.93
C ALA A 52 -16.11 -48.87 27.90
N ASN A 53 -15.82 -48.71 26.65
CA ASN A 53 -16.21 -49.67 25.60
C ASN A 53 -15.10 -49.80 24.56
N GLU A 54 -14.44 -50.95 24.67
CA GLU A 54 -13.66 -51.59 23.64
C GLU A 54 -14.59 -52.13 22.55
N HIS A 55 -14.25 -51.97 21.29
CA HIS A 55 -14.50 -52.86 20.16
C HIS A 55 -13.43 -52.47 19.13
N ASP A 56 -12.47 -53.27 18.90
CA ASP A 56 -12.22 -54.59 18.30
C ASP A 56 -12.39 -54.56 16.76
N ASP A 57 -11.27 -54.78 16.16
CA ASP A 57 -10.84 -55.39 14.89
C ASP A 57 -11.75 -55.45 13.66
N GLY A 58 -11.10 -55.13 12.53
CA GLY A 58 -11.36 -55.77 11.23
C GLY A 58 -10.84 -55.00 10.02
N PRO A 59 -9.97 -55.60 9.21
CA PRO A 59 -9.31 -54.98 8.10
C PRO A 59 -10.04 -55.22 6.77
N GLY A 60 -9.75 -54.32 5.79
CA GLY A 60 -9.96 -54.66 4.36
C GLY A 60 -11.10 -53.88 3.69
N ASP A 61 -10.76 -53.04 2.78
CA ASP A 61 -10.97 -53.37 1.35
C ASP A 61 -10.50 -52.17 0.48
N GLU A 62 -9.56 -52.52 -0.36
CA GLU A 62 -9.13 -51.76 -1.54
C GLU A 62 -10.31 -51.66 -2.51
N HIS A 63 -10.67 -50.47 -2.94
CA HIS A 63 -11.46 -50.28 -4.16
C HIS A 63 -10.70 -49.34 -5.11
N GLU A 64 -10.04 -50.00 -6.06
CA GLU A 64 -9.72 -49.45 -7.37
C GLU A 64 -11.02 -49.04 -8.06
N HIS A 65 -11.12 -47.82 -8.51
CA HIS A 65 -12.09 -47.42 -9.54
C HIS A 65 -11.37 -46.97 -10.81
N ILE A 66 -11.50 -47.84 -11.74
CA ILE A 66 -11.32 -47.89 -13.17
C ILE A 66 -11.82 -46.60 -13.84
N GLU A 67 -10.96 -46.09 -14.71
CA GLU A 67 -11.27 -45.17 -15.80
C GLU A 67 -12.33 -45.79 -16.73
N ASP A 68 -13.37 -45.04 -17.04
CA ASP A 68 -14.17 -45.26 -18.24
C ASP A 68 -14.38 -43.96 -18.98
N GLY A 69 -13.78 -43.92 -20.15
CA GLY A 69 -13.96 -42.92 -21.16
C GLY A 69 -15.37 -43.03 -21.81
N HIS A 70 -15.91 -41.86 -22.11
CA HIS A 70 -17.01 -41.79 -23.08
C HIS A 70 -16.61 -40.88 -24.24
N ALA A 71 -16.63 -41.58 -25.36
CA ALA A 71 -16.44 -41.09 -26.72
C ALA A 71 -17.64 -40.27 -27.21
N ASP A 72 -17.33 -39.36 -28.06
CA ASP A 72 -18.01 -38.80 -29.24
C ASP A 72 -19.48 -39.16 -29.47
N HIS A 73 -20.31 -38.14 -29.57
CA HIS A 73 -21.51 -38.17 -30.39
C HIS A 73 -21.54 -36.98 -31.35
N ASP A 74 -21.11 -37.28 -32.58
CA ASP A 74 -21.53 -36.59 -33.79
C ASP A 74 -22.99 -36.96 -34.05
N ASP A 75 -23.88 -35.96 -34.10
CA ASP A 75 -25.16 -36.10 -34.77
C ASP A 75 -25.36 -34.98 -35.79
N VAL A 76 -25.24 -35.40 -37.01
CA VAL A 76 -25.55 -34.69 -38.25
C VAL A 76 -27.04 -34.91 -38.50
N ASP A 77 -27.86 -33.88 -38.45
CA ASP A 77 -29.20 -33.91 -39.04
C ASP A 77 -29.35 -32.84 -40.10
N ALA A 78 -29.43 -33.38 -41.30
CA ALA A 78 -29.81 -32.71 -42.51
C ALA A 78 -31.34 -32.53 -42.54
N HIS A 79 -31.81 -31.30 -42.70
CA HIS A 79 -33.16 -31.04 -43.15
C HIS A 79 -33.17 -30.32 -44.50
N GLU A 80 -33.73 -31.06 -45.38
CA GLU A 80 -34.26 -30.98 -46.69
C GLU A 80 -34.74 -29.61 -47.17
N ARG A 81 -34.40 -29.39 -48.42
CA ARG A 81 -34.86 -28.32 -49.31
C ARG A 81 -36.35 -28.50 -49.60
N HIS A 82 -37.10 -27.42 -49.53
CA HIS A 82 -38.32 -27.25 -50.25
C HIS A 82 -38.11 -26.15 -51.30
N ASP A 83 -38.04 -26.64 -52.55
CA ASP A 83 -38.33 -25.87 -53.75
C ASP A 83 -39.86 -25.71 -53.80
N ASP A 84 -40.38 -24.51 -53.92
CA ASP A 84 -41.66 -24.26 -54.56
C ASP A 84 -41.64 -22.93 -55.32
N GLU A 85 -42.16 -23.05 -56.46
CA GLU A 85 -42.09 -22.25 -57.66
C GLU A 85 -42.86 -20.92 -57.61
N ASP A 86 -42.32 -19.94 -58.32
CA ASP A 86 -42.97 -18.88 -59.12
C ASP A 86 -44.41 -18.47 -58.77
N GLU A 87 -44.61 -17.18 -58.44
CA GLU A 87 -45.56 -16.37 -59.20
C GLU A 87 -45.14 -14.90 -59.22
N SER A 88 -44.94 -14.39 -60.40
CA SER A 88 -44.65 -13.05 -60.78
C SER A 88 -45.88 -12.13 -60.57
N HIS A 89 -45.76 -11.11 -59.71
CA HIS A 89 -46.60 -9.93 -59.82
C HIS A 89 -45.74 -8.69 -59.99
N ALA A 90 -45.73 -8.23 -61.22
CA ALA A 90 -45.28 -6.90 -61.56
C ALA A 90 -46.41 -5.91 -61.13
N ASP A 91 -46.13 -5.07 -60.12
CA ASP A 91 -46.87 -3.83 -60.00
C ASP A 91 -45.89 -2.68 -59.72
N GLY A 92 -45.86 -1.74 -60.66
CA GLY A 92 -45.00 -0.61 -60.66
C GLY A 92 -45.52 0.47 -59.68
N GLY A 93 -44.93 0.50 -58.51
CA GLY A 93 -45.02 1.59 -57.59
C GLY A 93 -43.70 2.36 -57.52
N ALA A 94 -43.62 3.49 -58.15
CA ALA A 94 -42.53 4.45 -57.96
C ALA A 94 -42.52 4.90 -56.50
N HIS A 95 -41.67 4.28 -55.67
CA HIS A 95 -41.35 4.85 -54.40
C HIS A 95 -40.44 6.03 -54.66
N ALA A 96 -41.06 7.24 -54.51
CA ALA A 96 -40.34 8.48 -54.36
C ALA A 96 -39.38 8.29 -53.19
N ASP A 97 -38.11 8.39 -53.50
CA ASP A 97 -37.01 8.57 -52.53
C ASP A 97 -37.31 9.86 -51.77
N HIS A 98 -37.97 9.72 -50.60
CA HIS A 98 -38.03 10.81 -49.65
C HIS A 98 -36.67 10.87 -48.97
N GLY A 99 -35.71 11.54 -49.59
CA GLY A 99 -34.56 12.05 -48.89
C GLY A 99 -35.08 12.88 -47.70
N HIS A 100 -35.04 12.32 -46.53
CA HIS A 100 -35.10 13.10 -45.31
C HIS A 100 -33.80 13.91 -45.25
N ASP A 101 -33.81 15.08 -45.86
CA ASP A 101 -32.97 16.17 -45.48
C ASP A 101 -33.39 16.47 -44.02
N GLU A 102 -32.69 15.88 -43.03
CA GLU A 102 -32.77 16.30 -41.65
C GLU A 102 -32.31 17.76 -41.62
N GLU A 103 -33.24 18.71 -41.73
CA GLU A 103 -32.95 20.11 -41.44
C GLU A 103 -32.46 20.13 -39.98
N GLU A 104 -31.14 20.28 -39.78
CA GLU A 104 -30.55 20.52 -38.46
C GLU A 104 -31.33 21.63 -37.78
N ALA A 105 -32.04 21.30 -36.69
CA ALA A 105 -32.90 22.24 -35.97
C ALA A 105 -32.03 23.38 -35.39
N VAL A 106 -31.97 24.49 -36.07
CA VAL A 106 -31.24 25.70 -35.60
C VAL A 106 -32.06 26.37 -34.50
N VAL A 107 -31.49 26.50 -33.33
CA VAL A 107 -32.08 27.20 -32.19
C VAL A 107 -31.66 28.66 -32.21
N LYS A 108 -32.63 29.57 -32.26
CA LYS A 108 -32.41 31.01 -32.17
C LYS A 108 -32.76 31.55 -30.81
N LEU A 109 -31.82 32.21 -30.15
CA LEU A 109 -31.98 32.82 -28.85
C LEU A 109 -31.61 34.30 -28.89
N ASP A 110 -32.45 35.14 -28.31
CA ASP A 110 -32.13 36.56 -28.17
C ASP A 110 -31.13 36.81 -27.00
N ALA A 111 -30.56 38.02 -27.00
CA ALA A 111 -29.56 38.41 -26.02
C ALA A 111 -30.06 38.31 -24.54
N GLY A 112 -31.36 38.55 -24.32
CA GLY A 112 -31.97 38.46 -23.00
C GLY A 112 -32.06 37.00 -22.54
N GLN A 113 -32.44 36.08 -23.44
CA GLN A 113 -32.49 34.65 -23.21
C GLN A 113 -31.11 34.06 -22.92
N LEU A 114 -30.09 34.48 -23.70
CA LEU A 114 -28.70 34.05 -23.47
C LEU A 114 -28.22 34.45 -22.08
N GLN A 115 -28.47 35.69 -21.68
CA GLN A 115 -28.06 36.18 -20.36
C GLN A 115 -28.83 35.52 -19.23
N LEU A 116 -30.14 35.33 -19.36
CA LEU A 116 -31.01 34.71 -18.33
C LEU A 116 -30.63 33.24 -18.12
N ALA A 117 -30.31 32.51 -19.18
CA ALA A 117 -29.93 31.13 -19.15
C ALA A 117 -28.45 30.90 -18.78
N GLY A 118 -27.65 32.00 -18.68
CA GLY A 118 -26.22 31.90 -18.35
C GLY A 118 -25.43 31.13 -19.41
N ILE A 119 -25.79 31.30 -20.69
CA ILE A 119 -25.11 30.60 -21.79
C ILE A 119 -23.74 31.24 -22.02
N GLU A 120 -22.69 30.40 -21.94
CA GLU A 120 -21.33 30.78 -22.26
C GLU A 120 -20.87 30.05 -23.52
N VAL A 121 -20.33 30.79 -24.47
CA VAL A 121 -19.82 30.26 -25.73
C VAL A 121 -18.30 30.49 -25.81
N THR A 122 -17.56 29.42 -26.06
CA THR A 122 -16.10 29.48 -26.14
C THR A 122 -15.63 28.88 -27.45
N ALA A 123 -14.66 29.56 -28.11
CA ALA A 123 -14.02 29.01 -29.29
C ALA A 123 -13.07 27.87 -28.90
N LEU A 124 -13.32 26.67 -29.40
CA LEU A 124 -12.49 25.52 -29.13
C LEU A 124 -11.11 25.65 -29.75
N ARG A 125 -10.09 25.42 -28.97
CA ARG A 125 -8.70 25.40 -29.43
C ARG A 125 -8.07 24.07 -29.02
N ALA A 126 -7.33 23.49 -29.95
CA ALA A 126 -6.50 22.37 -29.61
C ALA A 126 -5.38 22.80 -28.63
N GLN A 127 -5.35 22.23 -27.47
CA GLN A 127 -4.39 22.53 -26.41
C GLN A 127 -3.96 21.28 -25.66
N GLN A 128 -2.78 21.33 -25.07
CA GLN A 128 -2.41 20.29 -24.09
C GLN A 128 -3.22 20.53 -22.82
N VAL A 129 -3.85 19.47 -22.33
CA VAL A 129 -4.66 19.51 -21.12
C VAL A 129 -3.92 18.77 -20.02
N SER A 130 -3.66 19.45 -18.91
CA SER A 130 -3.18 18.83 -17.68
C SER A 130 -4.39 18.45 -16.81
N TYR A 131 -4.36 17.29 -16.22
CA TYR A 131 -5.44 16.80 -15.35
C TYR A 131 -4.89 15.92 -14.25
N GLU A 132 -5.62 15.85 -13.17
CA GLU A 132 -5.28 15.01 -12.03
C GLU A 132 -6.19 13.77 -11.98
N PHE A 133 -5.59 12.65 -11.60
CA PHE A 133 -6.34 11.43 -11.30
C PHE A 133 -6.22 11.12 -9.81
N TYR A 134 -7.35 11.04 -9.16
CA TYR A 134 -7.44 10.73 -7.72
C TYR A 134 -7.46 9.23 -7.47
N ALA A 135 -6.72 8.79 -6.45
CA ALA A 135 -6.83 7.45 -5.88
C ALA A 135 -6.70 7.51 -4.36
N PRO A 136 -7.51 6.77 -3.61
CA PRO A 136 -7.30 6.59 -2.18
C PRO A 136 -6.11 5.68 -1.94
N GLY A 137 -5.44 5.84 -0.79
CA GLY A 137 -4.34 4.98 -0.41
C GLY A 137 -4.00 5.02 1.06
N GLU A 138 -2.91 4.36 1.41
CA GLU A 138 -2.44 4.18 2.77
C GLU A 138 -0.92 4.30 2.82
N ILE A 139 -0.42 4.96 3.86
CA ILE A 139 1.02 5.02 4.15
C ILE A 139 1.46 3.68 4.72
N LYS A 140 2.54 3.13 4.20
CA LYS A 140 3.16 1.88 4.64
C LYS A 140 4.63 2.07 4.94
N ALA A 141 5.14 1.29 5.87
CA ALA A 141 6.59 1.16 6.03
C ALA A 141 7.20 0.62 4.73
N ASN A 142 8.39 1.08 4.40
CA ASN A 142 9.12 0.58 3.25
C ASN A 142 9.70 -0.81 3.59
N GLY A 143 9.09 -1.87 3.10
CA GLY A 143 9.51 -3.25 3.38
C GLY A 143 10.92 -3.59 2.89
N TYR A 144 11.56 -2.75 2.08
CA TYR A 144 12.97 -2.93 1.70
C TYR A 144 13.94 -2.34 2.73
N THR A 145 13.47 -1.42 3.57
CA THR A 145 14.23 -0.80 4.66
C THR A 145 13.67 -1.12 6.04
N SER A 146 12.75 -2.10 6.13
CA SER A 146 12.23 -2.63 7.39
C SER A 146 12.94 -3.92 7.78
N TYR A 147 13.01 -4.20 9.07
CA TYR A 147 13.67 -5.37 9.65
C TYR A 147 12.83 -6.01 10.75
N ILE A 148 12.61 -7.33 10.64
CA ILE A 148 11.95 -8.10 11.69
C ILE A 148 13.02 -8.66 12.64
N VAL A 149 12.92 -8.26 13.90
CA VAL A 149 13.77 -8.76 14.98
C VAL A 149 13.17 -10.07 15.50
N SER A 150 13.88 -11.17 15.32
CA SER A 150 13.44 -12.50 15.72
C SER A 150 14.59 -13.32 16.32
N PRO A 151 14.34 -14.18 17.32
CA PRO A 151 15.32 -15.11 17.84
C PRO A 151 15.61 -16.20 16.81
N ARG A 152 16.84 -16.68 16.78
CA ARG A 152 17.25 -17.78 15.89
C ARG A 152 17.22 -19.15 16.56
N THR A 153 16.76 -19.19 17.82
CA THR A 153 16.61 -20.39 18.63
C THR A 153 15.53 -20.14 19.68
N ASP A 154 14.92 -21.20 20.16
CA ASP A 154 13.93 -21.15 21.24
C ASP A 154 14.52 -20.48 22.47
N SER A 155 13.77 -19.52 23.01
CA SER A 155 14.29 -18.66 24.05
C SER A 155 13.19 -18.20 25.01
N VAL A 156 13.61 -17.62 26.12
CA VAL A 156 12.76 -16.89 27.05
C VAL A 156 13.18 -15.45 27.11
N VAL A 157 12.21 -14.55 27.01
CA VAL A 157 12.44 -13.10 27.09
C VAL A 157 12.79 -12.72 28.54
N LEU A 158 14.00 -12.21 28.77
CA LEU A 158 14.42 -11.72 30.08
C LEU A 158 14.14 -10.23 30.25
N THR A 159 14.64 -9.40 29.32
CA THR A 159 14.57 -7.95 29.46
C THR A 159 14.29 -7.30 28.11
N ARG A 160 13.39 -6.35 28.10
CA ARG A 160 13.14 -5.43 26.99
C ARG A 160 13.93 -4.14 27.25
N HIS A 161 14.63 -3.64 26.23
CA HIS A 161 15.45 -2.41 26.34
C HIS A 161 14.84 -1.22 25.65
N VAL A 162 13.90 -1.42 24.75
CA VAL A 162 13.25 -0.37 23.96
C VAL A 162 11.73 -0.53 23.95
N ALA A 163 11.00 0.51 23.64
CA ALA A 163 9.54 0.54 23.60
C ALA A 163 9.02 0.87 22.18
N LEU A 164 7.72 0.62 21.98
CA LEU A 164 7.00 1.00 20.77
C LEU A 164 7.15 2.50 20.48
N GLY A 165 7.48 2.86 19.24
CA GLY A 165 7.68 4.23 18.79
C GLY A 165 9.04 4.84 19.17
N GLU A 166 9.92 4.09 19.84
CA GLU A 166 11.27 4.55 20.15
C GLU A 166 12.19 4.45 18.93
N HIS A 167 13.00 5.50 18.71
CA HIS A 167 14.06 5.48 17.70
C HIS A 167 15.27 4.71 18.23
N VAL A 168 15.85 3.89 17.38
CA VAL A 168 17.01 3.06 17.70
C VAL A 168 18.10 3.25 16.67
N ASP A 169 19.34 3.20 17.13
CA ASP A 169 20.52 3.21 16.28
C ASP A 169 20.97 1.75 15.99
N ALA A 170 21.58 1.52 14.84
CA ALA A 170 22.14 0.20 14.50
C ALA A 170 23.14 -0.26 15.56
N GLY A 171 22.97 -1.50 16.06
CA GLY A 171 23.75 -2.05 17.15
C GLY A 171 23.19 -1.77 18.56
N GLN A 172 22.17 -0.91 18.71
CA GLN A 172 21.51 -0.68 20.00
C GLN A 172 20.84 -1.97 20.54
N PRO A 173 20.98 -2.29 21.83
CA PRO A 173 20.28 -3.41 22.47
C PRO A 173 18.76 -3.24 22.37
N LEU A 174 18.06 -4.30 21.94
CA LEU A 174 16.59 -4.32 21.82
C LEU A 174 15.94 -5.23 22.85
N VAL A 175 16.38 -6.47 22.91
CA VAL A 175 15.83 -7.48 23.83
C VAL A 175 16.91 -8.45 24.26
N THR A 176 16.97 -8.74 25.55
CA THR A 176 17.82 -9.80 26.12
C THR A 176 17.00 -11.06 26.35
N LEU A 177 17.53 -12.17 25.85
CA LEU A 177 16.91 -13.48 25.83
C LEU A 177 17.80 -14.50 26.57
N PHE A 178 17.18 -15.58 27.04
CA PHE A 178 17.86 -16.77 27.52
C PHE A 178 17.50 -17.98 26.65
N SER A 179 18.49 -18.78 26.30
CA SER A 179 18.30 -20.04 25.57
C SER A 179 19.24 -21.12 26.05
N GLU A 180 18.72 -22.33 26.22
CA GLU A 180 19.50 -23.51 26.56
C GLU A 180 20.51 -23.84 25.46
N ALA A 181 20.11 -23.76 24.19
CA ALA A 181 21.01 -23.99 23.04
C ALA A 181 22.18 -23.01 23.02
N VAL A 182 21.93 -21.74 23.42
CA VAL A 182 22.98 -20.71 23.54
C VAL A 182 23.91 -21.04 24.72
N THR A 183 23.35 -21.53 25.85
CA THR A 183 24.17 -21.98 27.02
C THR A 183 25.20 -23.02 26.61
N GLU A 184 24.76 -24.08 25.90
CA GLU A 184 25.65 -25.12 25.38
C GLU A 184 26.71 -24.56 24.43
N ALA A 185 26.31 -23.70 23.49
CA ALA A 185 27.23 -23.10 22.52
C ALA A 185 28.26 -22.20 23.21
N GLN A 186 27.88 -21.41 24.20
CA GLN A 186 28.76 -20.54 24.97
C GLN A 186 29.76 -21.35 25.80
N ALA A 187 29.29 -22.41 26.46
CA ALA A 187 30.16 -23.31 27.20
C ALA A 187 31.20 -24.02 26.28
N ALA A 188 30.75 -24.49 25.11
CA ALA A 188 31.66 -25.09 24.11
C ALA A 188 32.65 -24.08 23.60
N PHE A 189 32.27 -22.83 23.41
CA PHE A 189 33.16 -21.74 22.98
C PHE A 189 34.21 -21.45 24.05
N GLN A 190 33.85 -21.30 25.33
CA GLN A 190 34.81 -21.10 26.43
C GLN A 190 35.89 -22.19 26.46
N LEU A 191 35.48 -23.47 26.34
CA LEU A 191 36.42 -24.59 26.28
C LEU A 191 37.35 -24.50 25.08
N SER A 192 36.82 -24.19 23.89
CA SER A 192 37.62 -24.07 22.65
C SER A 192 38.58 -22.88 22.67
N VAL A 193 38.18 -21.75 23.27
CA VAL A 193 39.08 -20.58 23.50
C VAL A 193 40.25 -20.96 24.38
N ALA A 194 40.00 -21.62 25.52
CA ALA A 194 41.06 -22.02 26.46
C ALA A 194 42.05 -22.96 25.79
N GLU A 195 41.59 -23.95 25.01
CA GLU A 195 42.48 -24.89 24.29
C GLU A 195 43.23 -24.16 23.16
N TRP A 196 42.56 -23.35 22.37
CA TRP A 196 43.19 -22.58 21.30
C TRP A 196 44.27 -21.63 21.84
N GLN A 197 44.02 -20.90 22.90
CA GLN A 197 45.00 -20.02 23.54
C GLN A 197 46.23 -20.80 24.06
N ARG A 198 46.01 -22.00 24.65
CA ARG A 198 47.11 -22.85 25.09
C ARG A 198 47.94 -23.35 23.92
N VAL A 199 47.31 -23.89 22.90
CA VAL A 199 47.95 -24.46 21.71
C VAL A 199 48.70 -23.35 20.91
N ASN A 200 48.09 -22.19 20.78
CA ASN A 200 48.65 -21.06 20.07
C ASN A 200 49.93 -20.50 20.79
N ARG A 201 49.92 -20.44 22.13
CA ARG A 201 51.11 -20.06 22.93
C ARG A 201 52.26 -21.03 22.80
N LEU A 202 51.97 -22.34 22.80
CA LEU A 202 52.99 -23.37 22.65
C LEU A 202 53.58 -23.41 21.22
N GLY A 203 52.82 -23.02 20.27
CA GLY A 203 53.19 -22.95 18.85
C GLY A 203 53.12 -24.31 18.14
N ARG A 204 52.99 -24.26 16.83
CA ARG A 204 52.79 -25.40 15.92
C ARG A 204 53.89 -26.48 16.05
N GLN A 205 55.14 -26.04 16.25
CA GLN A 205 56.27 -26.99 16.39
C GLN A 205 56.21 -27.82 17.68
N ALA A 206 55.70 -27.24 18.77
CA ALA A 206 55.65 -27.93 20.06
C ALA A 206 54.46 -28.90 20.19
N VAL A 207 53.31 -28.53 19.62
CA VAL A 207 52.06 -29.32 19.74
C VAL A 207 51.82 -30.28 18.57
N GLY A 208 52.51 -30.08 17.46
CA GLY A 208 52.31 -30.77 16.18
C GLY A 208 51.18 -30.20 15.34
N GLU A 209 51.29 -30.35 14.01
CA GLU A 209 50.38 -29.75 13.02
C GLU A 209 48.93 -30.17 13.25
N LYS A 210 48.67 -31.44 13.44
CA LYS A 210 47.34 -31.98 13.62
C LYS A 210 46.60 -31.29 14.78
N ARG A 211 47.19 -31.25 15.96
CA ARG A 211 46.58 -30.66 17.16
C ARG A 211 46.40 -29.14 17.00
N PHE A 212 47.33 -28.47 16.34
CA PHE A 212 47.23 -27.05 16.09
C PHE A 212 46.03 -26.72 15.21
N VAL A 213 45.83 -27.48 14.12
CA VAL A 213 44.71 -27.33 13.20
C VAL A 213 43.40 -27.70 13.90
N GLU A 214 43.31 -28.80 14.63
CA GLU A 214 42.14 -29.24 15.38
C GLU A 214 41.66 -28.17 16.39
N ALA A 215 42.56 -27.62 17.20
CA ALA A 215 42.23 -26.57 18.17
C ALA A 215 41.71 -25.29 17.50
N ARG A 216 42.34 -24.90 16.39
CA ARG A 216 41.92 -23.75 15.63
C ARG A 216 40.54 -23.96 15.02
N THR A 217 40.32 -25.08 14.34
CA THR A 217 39.03 -25.39 13.71
C THR A 217 37.89 -25.51 14.77
N SER A 218 38.16 -26.08 15.93
CA SER A 218 37.22 -26.15 17.04
C SER A 218 36.83 -24.75 17.53
N TYR A 219 37.81 -23.85 17.71
CA TYR A 219 37.57 -22.48 18.11
C TYR A 219 36.76 -21.70 17.05
N GLU A 220 37.16 -21.77 15.77
CA GLU A 220 36.46 -21.09 14.67
C GLU A 220 35.03 -21.64 14.50
N GLY A 221 34.83 -22.96 14.65
CA GLY A 221 33.53 -23.60 14.59
C GLY A 221 32.60 -23.20 15.74
N ALA A 222 33.11 -23.14 16.99
CA ALA A 222 32.34 -22.70 18.13
C ALA A 222 31.96 -21.21 18.02
N GLN A 223 32.88 -20.34 17.53
CA GLN A 223 32.60 -18.95 17.25
C GLN A 223 31.51 -18.78 16.16
N GLY A 224 31.62 -19.57 15.07
CA GLY A 224 30.64 -19.57 13.99
C GLY A 224 29.23 -19.96 14.46
N ARG A 225 29.13 -20.90 15.41
CA ARG A 225 27.83 -21.29 15.99
C ARG A 225 27.17 -20.15 16.78
N LEU A 226 27.93 -19.39 17.56
CA LEU A 226 27.41 -18.23 18.30
C LEU A 226 27.00 -17.09 17.36
N LEU A 227 27.76 -16.84 16.30
CA LEU A 227 27.37 -15.91 15.23
C LEU A 227 26.06 -16.34 14.56
N ALA A 228 25.86 -17.66 14.35
CA ALA A 228 24.63 -18.20 13.79
C ALA A 228 23.41 -17.94 14.68
N PHE A 229 23.58 -17.87 16.00
CA PHE A 229 22.53 -17.46 16.94
C PHE A 229 22.24 -15.94 16.95
N GLY A 230 23.02 -15.15 16.19
CA GLY A 230 22.83 -13.70 16.08
C GLY A 230 23.65 -12.87 17.07
N MET A 231 24.55 -13.49 17.81
CA MET A 231 25.44 -12.75 18.70
C MET A 231 26.46 -11.92 17.91
N THR A 232 26.76 -10.72 18.38
CA THR A 232 27.82 -9.88 17.80
C THR A 232 29.21 -10.41 18.15
N ARG A 233 30.24 -10.05 17.39
CA ARG A 233 31.62 -10.45 17.68
C ARG A 233 32.09 -9.97 19.05
N ASP A 234 31.75 -8.74 19.40
CA ASP A 234 32.12 -8.14 20.69
C ASP A 234 31.46 -8.90 21.87
N ALA A 235 30.17 -9.27 21.72
CA ALA A 235 29.47 -10.09 22.70
C ALA A 235 30.11 -11.49 22.84
N ILE A 236 30.56 -12.10 21.73
CA ILE A 236 31.24 -13.41 21.75
C ILE A 236 32.62 -13.30 22.43
N GLU A 237 33.39 -12.25 22.19
CA GLU A 237 34.68 -12.02 22.84
C GLU A 237 34.51 -11.84 24.36
N ALA A 238 33.44 -11.17 24.79
CA ALA A 238 33.12 -10.97 26.20
C ALA A 238 32.81 -12.29 26.94
N ILE A 239 32.31 -13.34 26.25
CA ILE A 239 31.97 -14.64 26.85
C ILE A 239 33.21 -15.28 27.54
N SER A 240 34.41 -15.07 27.01
CA SER A 240 35.62 -15.65 27.59
C SER A 240 35.93 -15.16 29.01
N ALA A 241 35.35 -14.01 29.38
CA ALA A 241 35.46 -13.40 30.73
C ALA A 241 34.16 -13.52 31.56
N SER A 242 33.10 -14.09 31.00
CA SER A 242 31.78 -14.18 31.66
C SER A 242 31.74 -15.22 32.76
N SER A 243 30.91 -14.95 33.78
CA SER A 243 30.60 -15.92 34.86
C SER A 243 29.76 -17.08 34.29
N PRO A 244 29.87 -18.29 34.90
CA PRO A 244 28.98 -19.40 34.55
C PRO A 244 27.48 -19.09 34.71
N ASP A 245 27.13 -18.16 35.58
CA ASP A 245 25.76 -17.72 35.81
C ASP A 245 25.19 -16.87 34.65
N ASP A 246 26.03 -16.32 33.82
CA ASP A 246 25.63 -15.50 32.68
C ASP A 246 25.43 -16.32 31.37
N LEU A 247 25.74 -17.62 31.41
CA LEU A 247 25.61 -18.48 30.23
C LEU A 247 24.14 -18.65 29.84
N GLY A 248 23.91 -18.69 28.54
CA GLY A 248 22.56 -18.78 27.92
C GLY A 248 21.93 -17.44 27.64
N THR A 249 22.44 -16.37 28.26
CA THR A 249 21.96 -15.02 28.03
C THR A 249 22.61 -14.42 26.76
N TYR A 250 21.78 -13.84 25.90
CA TYR A 250 22.22 -13.10 24.71
C TYR A 250 21.27 -11.98 24.38
N THR A 251 21.76 -10.97 23.68
CA THR A 251 20.97 -9.76 23.34
C THR A 251 20.86 -9.62 21.84
N LEU A 252 19.65 -9.46 21.34
CA LEU A 252 19.39 -9.04 19.98
C LEU A 252 19.54 -7.52 19.89
N THR A 253 20.24 -7.07 18.86
CA THR A 253 20.52 -5.66 18.62
C THR A 253 19.83 -5.19 17.34
N ALA A 254 19.61 -3.89 17.21
CA ALA A 254 19.06 -3.29 16.00
C ALA A 254 20.01 -3.53 14.81
N ALA A 255 19.47 -4.03 13.70
CA ALA A 255 20.23 -4.27 12.47
C ALA A 255 20.31 -2.99 11.61
N ILE A 256 19.42 -2.05 11.81
CA ILE A 256 19.27 -0.79 11.09
C ILE A 256 18.97 0.34 12.07
N ASP A 257 19.24 1.57 11.65
CA ASP A 257 18.67 2.76 12.28
C ASP A 257 17.20 2.83 11.92
N GLY A 258 16.34 3.29 12.84
CA GLY A 258 14.91 3.38 12.57
C GLY A 258 14.05 3.46 13.82
N VAL A 259 12.76 3.21 13.67
CA VAL A 259 11.76 3.26 14.74
C VAL A 259 11.16 1.87 14.99
N VAL A 260 10.79 1.59 16.24
CA VAL A 260 10.08 0.37 16.63
C VAL A 260 8.60 0.50 16.26
N LEU A 261 8.16 -0.21 15.21
CA LEU A 261 6.77 -0.20 14.74
C LEU A 261 5.88 -1.19 15.50
N SER A 262 6.44 -2.27 16.02
CA SER A 262 5.71 -3.25 16.82
C SER A 262 6.60 -3.92 17.85
N ASP A 263 6.02 -4.32 18.99
CA ASP A 263 6.72 -4.94 20.10
C ASP A 263 5.83 -5.95 20.88
N ASN A 264 5.14 -6.82 20.16
CA ASN A 264 4.07 -7.69 20.64
C ASN A 264 4.57 -8.90 21.46
N PHE A 265 5.44 -8.70 22.45
CA PHE A 265 5.93 -9.74 23.33
C PHE A 265 6.05 -9.24 24.79
N ARG A 266 6.20 -10.16 25.73
CA ARG A 266 6.27 -9.88 27.18
C ARG A 266 7.53 -10.45 27.80
N GLN A 267 8.04 -9.80 28.83
CA GLN A 267 9.10 -10.38 29.67
C GLN A 267 8.58 -11.67 30.35
N GLY A 268 9.43 -12.68 30.40
CA GLY A 268 9.07 -14.02 30.86
C GLY A 268 8.37 -14.91 29.83
N GLN A 269 8.01 -14.38 28.65
CA GLN A 269 7.40 -15.15 27.58
C GLN A 269 8.43 -16.10 26.95
N ARG A 270 8.01 -17.34 26.67
CA ARG A 270 8.75 -18.25 25.79
C ARG A 270 8.43 -17.90 24.34
N VAL A 271 9.46 -17.85 23.51
CA VAL A 271 9.40 -17.54 22.08
C VAL A 271 10.15 -18.59 21.29
N GLU A 272 9.66 -18.91 20.11
CA GLU A 272 10.26 -19.89 19.22
C GLU A 272 11.21 -19.22 18.22
N ALA A 273 12.09 -20.04 17.61
CA ALA A 273 12.94 -19.54 16.53
C ALA A 273 12.12 -19.01 15.36
N GLY A 274 12.35 -17.76 14.99
CA GLY A 274 11.63 -17.08 13.89
C GLY A 274 10.42 -16.26 14.32
N ASP A 275 9.98 -16.32 15.58
CA ASP A 275 8.91 -15.45 16.08
C ASP A 275 9.28 -13.98 15.92
N ALA A 276 8.37 -13.19 15.35
CA ALA A 276 8.55 -11.75 15.25
C ALA A 276 8.37 -11.09 16.62
N LEU A 277 9.46 -10.60 17.20
CA LEU A 277 9.42 -9.86 18.46
C LEU A 277 9.18 -8.38 18.25
N MET A 278 9.92 -7.79 17.34
CA MET A 278 9.83 -6.38 16.98
C MET A 278 9.91 -6.22 15.47
N GLU A 279 9.30 -5.15 14.98
CA GLU A 279 9.50 -4.64 13.63
C GLU A 279 10.15 -3.27 13.72
N LEU A 280 11.29 -3.13 13.05
CA LEU A 280 12.00 -1.86 12.88
C LEU A 280 11.80 -1.36 11.45
N ALA A 281 11.60 -0.07 11.28
CA ALA A 281 11.52 0.55 9.96
C ALA A 281 12.28 1.87 9.92
N ASP A 282 12.91 2.12 8.78
CA ASP A 282 13.36 3.45 8.40
C ASP A 282 12.13 4.31 8.08
N GLU A 283 11.96 5.44 8.78
CA GLU A 283 10.85 6.37 8.58
C GLU A 283 11.15 7.49 7.59
N ASP A 284 12.38 7.65 7.13
CA ASP A 284 12.76 8.75 6.23
C ASP A 284 12.10 8.61 4.84
N ASN A 285 11.89 7.36 4.40
CA ASN A 285 11.30 7.04 3.11
C ASN A 285 10.20 6.01 3.26
N LEU A 286 8.97 6.47 3.24
CA LEU A 286 7.79 5.62 3.36
C LEU A 286 7.20 5.27 1.99
N TRP A 287 6.46 4.18 1.95
CA TRP A 287 5.61 3.85 0.81
C TRP A 287 4.22 4.45 0.98
N VAL A 288 3.63 4.80 -0.15
CA VAL A 288 2.20 5.08 -0.25
C VAL A 288 1.61 4.08 -1.22
N GLU A 289 0.69 3.25 -0.76
CA GLU A 289 -0.02 2.29 -1.60
C GLU A 289 -1.34 2.88 -2.07
N ALA A 290 -1.34 3.39 -3.31
CA ALA A 290 -2.54 3.87 -3.98
C ALA A 290 -3.36 2.70 -4.53
N ARG A 291 -4.68 2.73 -4.34
CA ARG A 291 -5.61 1.69 -4.77
C ARG A 291 -6.42 2.17 -5.98
N LEU A 292 -6.15 1.59 -7.14
CA LEU A 292 -6.80 1.94 -8.40
C LEU A 292 -7.84 0.90 -8.80
N SER A 293 -8.95 1.37 -9.39
CA SER A 293 -9.92 0.45 -10.02
C SER A 293 -9.25 -0.31 -11.18
N PRO A 294 -9.48 -1.61 -11.32
CA PRO A 294 -8.91 -2.41 -12.43
C PRO A 294 -9.34 -1.91 -13.81
N GLY A 295 -10.54 -1.30 -13.89
CA GLY A 295 -11.08 -0.72 -15.13
C GLY A 295 -10.42 0.60 -15.53
N SER A 296 -9.62 1.22 -14.67
CA SER A 296 -8.88 2.42 -15.04
C SER A 296 -7.77 2.07 -16.03
N GLN A 297 -7.84 2.62 -17.25
CA GLN A 297 -6.84 2.40 -18.30
C GLN A 297 -5.57 3.26 -18.13
N ILE A 298 -5.40 3.83 -16.94
CA ILE A 298 -4.29 4.71 -16.65
C ILE A 298 -3.02 3.88 -16.48
N LYS A 299 -1.98 4.23 -17.24
CA LYS A 299 -0.64 3.66 -17.11
C LYS A 299 0.22 4.61 -16.29
N LEU A 300 0.73 4.13 -15.18
CA LEU A 300 1.61 4.85 -14.28
C LEU A 300 3.02 4.29 -14.43
N ALA A 301 3.86 4.99 -15.16
CA ALA A 301 5.26 4.60 -15.29
C ALA A 301 6.00 4.88 -13.97
N ALA A 302 7.01 4.07 -13.66
CA ALA A 302 7.94 4.39 -12.59
C ALA A 302 8.61 5.75 -12.88
N GLY A 303 8.70 6.61 -11.86
CA GLY A 303 9.18 7.99 -11.99
C GLY A 303 8.08 9.02 -12.25
N SER A 304 6.82 8.63 -12.45
CA SER A 304 5.70 9.58 -12.55
C SER A 304 5.53 10.35 -11.24
N GLU A 305 5.33 11.66 -11.35
CA GLU A 305 5.10 12.53 -10.20
C GLU A 305 3.65 12.42 -9.70
N ALA A 306 3.48 12.58 -8.40
CA ALA A 306 2.20 12.60 -7.73
C ALA A 306 2.25 13.45 -6.46
N HIS A 307 1.10 13.92 -6.03
CA HIS A 307 0.92 14.57 -4.74
C HIS A 307 0.14 13.66 -3.80
N VAL A 308 0.64 13.51 -2.59
CA VAL A 308 0.02 12.74 -1.51
C VAL A 308 -0.47 13.70 -0.45
N LYS A 309 -1.77 13.69 -0.19
CA LYS A 309 -2.39 14.54 0.83
C LYS A 309 -2.75 13.71 2.06
N VAL A 310 -2.20 14.11 3.20
CA VAL A 310 -2.45 13.47 4.51
C VAL A 310 -2.80 14.54 5.52
N GLY A 311 -3.94 14.44 6.20
CA GLY A 311 -4.33 15.40 7.23
C GLY A 311 -4.45 16.85 6.76
N GLY A 312 -4.59 17.08 5.44
CA GLY A 312 -4.66 18.42 4.82
C GLY A 312 -3.33 18.97 4.30
N GLU A 313 -2.21 18.32 4.58
CA GLU A 313 -0.88 18.66 4.06
C GLU A 313 -0.57 17.87 2.78
N LEU A 314 0.18 18.50 1.86
CA LEU A 314 0.61 17.91 0.60
C LEU A 314 2.10 17.53 0.66
N PHE A 315 2.39 16.33 0.22
CA PHE A 315 3.73 15.76 0.10
C PHE A 315 3.99 15.37 -1.34
N ALA A 316 5.14 15.72 -1.86
CA ALA A 316 5.57 15.24 -3.17
C ALA A 316 5.94 13.76 -3.08
N ALA A 317 5.49 12.99 -4.04
CA ALA A 317 5.78 11.56 -4.13
C ALA A 317 6.06 11.14 -5.57
N VAL A 318 6.73 10.03 -5.73
CA VAL A 318 7.10 9.49 -7.04
C VAL A 318 6.65 8.04 -7.12
N VAL A 319 6.03 7.67 -8.23
CA VAL A 319 5.65 6.28 -8.51
C VAL A 319 6.92 5.41 -8.57
N ALA A 320 7.01 4.43 -7.69
CA ALA A 320 8.10 3.48 -7.66
C ALA A 320 7.77 2.21 -8.43
N GLN A 321 6.57 1.65 -8.20
CA GLN A 321 6.18 0.35 -8.73
C GLN A 321 4.67 0.29 -8.95
N GLU A 322 4.26 -0.45 -9.98
CA GLU A 322 2.89 -0.86 -10.20
C GLU A 322 2.77 -2.36 -10.03
N ALA A 323 1.83 -2.82 -9.19
CA ALA A 323 1.58 -4.25 -9.03
C ALA A 323 0.91 -4.83 -10.28
N HIS A 324 1.39 -5.98 -10.74
CA HIS A 324 0.78 -6.70 -11.86
C HIS A 324 -0.35 -7.65 -11.42
N THR A 325 -0.69 -7.63 -10.14
CA THR A 325 -1.77 -8.44 -9.55
C THR A 325 -2.88 -7.54 -9.03
N ILE A 326 -4.10 -8.07 -9.02
CA ILE A 326 -5.27 -7.42 -8.41
C ILE A 326 -5.42 -8.00 -7.01
N ASP A 327 -5.56 -7.13 -6.02
CA ASP A 327 -5.88 -7.53 -4.65
C ASP A 327 -7.24 -8.25 -4.62
N PRO A 328 -7.31 -9.50 -4.16
CA PRO A 328 -8.54 -10.30 -4.27
C PRO A 328 -9.65 -9.83 -3.33
N VAL A 329 -9.31 -9.10 -2.26
CA VAL A 329 -10.26 -8.60 -1.26
C VAL A 329 -10.86 -7.28 -1.70
N THR A 330 -10.00 -6.32 -2.05
CA THR A 330 -10.44 -4.96 -2.43
C THR A 330 -10.78 -4.85 -3.91
N ARG A 331 -10.39 -5.83 -4.71
CA ARG A 331 -10.54 -5.82 -6.17
C ARG A 331 -9.88 -4.60 -6.81
N THR A 332 -8.77 -4.13 -6.24
CA THR A 332 -8.01 -2.99 -6.74
C THR A 332 -6.61 -3.38 -7.19
N ARG A 333 -6.05 -2.58 -8.06
CA ARG A 333 -4.65 -2.62 -8.46
C ARG A 333 -3.87 -1.68 -7.55
N ILE A 334 -2.75 -2.15 -7.01
CA ILE A 334 -1.90 -1.36 -6.12
C ILE A 334 -0.80 -0.68 -6.94
N VAL A 335 -0.63 0.61 -6.70
CA VAL A 335 0.51 1.39 -7.17
C VAL A 335 1.26 1.91 -5.96
N ARG A 336 2.55 1.62 -5.87
CA ARG A 336 3.43 2.11 -4.81
C ARG A 336 4.14 3.36 -5.23
N LEU A 337 4.08 4.35 -4.36
CA LEU A 337 4.85 5.57 -4.46
C LEU A 337 5.84 5.62 -3.30
N VAL A 338 6.91 6.36 -3.48
CA VAL A 338 7.85 6.72 -2.41
C VAL A 338 7.61 8.17 -2.05
N VAL A 339 7.49 8.43 -0.76
CA VAL A 339 7.36 9.77 -0.18
C VAL A 339 8.48 9.99 0.83
N SER A 340 9.13 11.16 0.78
CA SER A 340 10.14 11.55 1.77
C SER A 340 9.44 12.07 3.03
N ASN A 341 9.90 11.62 4.19
CA ASN A 341 9.34 11.91 5.50
C ASN A 341 10.36 12.50 6.48
N ALA A 342 11.33 13.27 5.99
CA ALA A 342 12.41 13.86 6.81
C ALA A 342 11.96 14.66 8.04
N ALA A 343 10.70 15.06 8.09
CA ALA A 343 10.09 15.74 9.23
C ALA A 343 9.29 14.81 10.16
N HIS A 344 9.29 13.48 9.90
CA HIS A 344 8.59 12.45 10.68
C HIS A 344 7.10 12.76 10.94
N ARG A 345 6.41 13.33 9.93
CA ARG A 345 4.97 13.67 10.03
C ARG A 345 4.05 12.60 9.49
N LEU A 346 4.58 11.69 8.69
CA LEU A 346 3.87 10.56 8.13
C LEU A 346 4.19 9.31 8.94
N HIS A 347 3.15 8.54 9.26
CA HIS A 347 3.31 7.28 9.97
C HIS A 347 2.61 6.15 9.21
N PRO A 348 3.17 4.94 9.18
CA PRO A 348 2.50 3.76 8.63
C PRO A 348 1.09 3.57 9.22
N GLY A 349 0.12 3.24 8.36
CA GLY A 349 -1.30 3.13 8.72
C GLY A 349 -2.14 4.39 8.50
N MET A 350 -1.55 5.54 8.21
CA MET A 350 -2.30 6.75 7.85
C MET A 350 -2.95 6.60 6.48
N PHE A 351 -4.20 7.06 6.35
CA PHE A 351 -4.87 7.19 5.06
C PHE A 351 -4.36 8.41 4.30
N ALA A 352 -4.30 8.27 2.99
CA ALA A 352 -3.81 9.30 2.08
C ALA A 352 -4.72 9.44 0.86
N ASP A 353 -4.87 10.68 0.38
CA ASP A 353 -5.43 11.01 -0.92
C ASP A 353 -4.29 11.22 -1.91
N ILE A 354 -4.24 10.45 -2.98
CA ILE A 354 -3.18 10.51 -3.98
C ILE A 354 -3.71 11.17 -5.25
N TYR A 355 -3.00 12.16 -5.76
CA TYR A 355 -3.29 12.87 -7.00
C TYR A 355 -2.14 12.65 -7.96
N PHE A 356 -2.38 11.87 -9.00
CA PHE A 356 -1.43 11.66 -10.10
C PHE A 356 -1.60 12.73 -11.14
N GLU A 357 -0.52 13.38 -11.53
CA GLU A 357 -0.53 14.42 -12.53
C GLU A 357 -0.31 13.84 -13.93
N PHE A 358 -1.17 14.21 -14.83
CA PHE A 358 -1.10 13.83 -16.24
C PHE A 358 -1.19 15.06 -17.15
N ALA A 359 -0.60 14.93 -18.31
CA ALA A 359 -0.81 15.85 -19.42
C ALA A 359 -1.04 15.06 -20.71
N THR A 360 -1.84 15.60 -21.61
CA THR A 360 -1.99 15.00 -22.93
C THR A 360 -0.69 15.15 -23.73
N THR A 361 -0.27 14.09 -24.40
CA THR A 361 0.97 14.08 -25.20
C THR A 361 0.89 14.94 -26.46
N SER A 362 -0.33 15.18 -26.95
CA SER A 362 -0.63 16.03 -28.10
C SER A 362 -1.76 17.01 -27.75
N PRO A 363 -1.85 18.16 -28.44
CA PRO A 363 -2.99 19.04 -28.30
C PRO A 363 -4.29 18.33 -28.65
N VAL A 364 -5.32 18.47 -27.82
CA VAL A 364 -6.65 17.89 -27.99
C VAL A 364 -7.71 18.97 -27.92
N LEU A 365 -8.88 18.73 -28.54
CA LEU A 365 -10.09 19.52 -28.31
C LEU A 365 -10.80 18.95 -27.11
N ALA A 366 -11.12 19.77 -26.13
CA ALA A 366 -11.82 19.34 -24.93
C ALA A 366 -12.89 20.35 -24.53
N VAL A 367 -14.02 19.86 -24.05
CA VAL A 367 -15.15 20.66 -23.57
C VAL A 367 -15.49 20.28 -22.13
N PRO A 368 -16.03 21.19 -21.30
CA PRO A 368 -16.58 20.84 -20.01
C PRO A 368 -17.70 19.79 -20.16
N GLU A 369 -17.84 18.89 -19.18
CA GLU A 369 -18.91 17.87 -19.21
C GLU A 369 -20.32 18.50 -19.34
N ALA A 370 -20.51 19.71 -18.80
CA ALA A 370 -21.76 20.47 -18.90
C ALA A 370 -22.11 20.94 -20.33
N ALA A 371 -21.19 20.86 -21.27
CA ALA A 371 -21.41 21.17 -22.70
C ALA A 371 -21.98 19.96 -23.47
N LEU A 372 -21.82 18.75 -22.92
CA LEU A 372 -22.19 17.51 -23.58
C LEU A 372 -23.67 17.21 -23.36
N MET A 373 -24.40 16.95 -24.43
CA MET A 373 -25.79 16.56 -24.40
C MET A 373 -25.97 15.24 -25.14
N ARG A 374 -27.08 14.55 -24.88
CA ARG A 374 -27.50 13.39 -25.66
C ARG A 374 -28.50 13.82 -26.71
N GLY A 375 -28.23 13.50 -27.97
CA GLY A 375 -29.14 13.62 -29.08
C GLY A 375 -30.38 12.73 -28.93
N ALA A 376 -31.37 12.92 -29.81
CA ALA A 376 -32.60 12.12 -29.82
C ALA A 376 -32.32 10.65 -30.20
N ASP A 377 -31.32 10.40 -31.00
CA ASP A 377 -30.78 9.10 -31.42
C ASP A 377 -29.93 8.41 -30.36
N GLY A 378 -29.55 9.15 -29.31
CA GLY A 378 -28.69 8.65 -28.22
C GLY A 378 -27.22 8.95 -28.41
N ASP A 379 -26.79 9.62 -29.47
CA ASP A 379 -25.42 10.03 -29.70
C ASP A 379 -25.04 11.27 -28.90
N TRP A 380 -23.72 11.49 -28.75
CA TRP A 380 -23.25 12.66 -28.04
C TRP A 380 -23.20 13.88 -28.95
N THR A 381 -23.77 14.98 -28.47
CA THR A 381 -23.84 16.24 -29.21
C THR A 381 -23.32 17.41 -28.37
N VAL A 382 -22.82 18.44 -29.08
CA VAL A 382 -22.53 19.75 -28.52
C VAL A 382 -23.26 20.81 -29.36
N PHE A 383 -23.59 21.93 -28.74
CA PHE A 383 -24.20 23.06 -29.50
C PHE A 383 -23.10 24.00 -29.96
N VAL A 384 -23.11 24.27 -31.26
CA VAL A 384 -22.18 25.20 -31.91
C VAL A 384 -22.93 26.48 -32.34
N GLU A 385 -22.41 27.62 -31.95
CA GLU A 385 -22.91 28.92 -32.44
C GLU A 385 -22.41 29.17 -33.86
N THR A 386 -23.30 29.12 -34.83
CA THR A 386 -23.05 29.36 -36.25
C THR A 386 -23.09 30.84 -36.58
N GLU A 387 -24.10 31.56 -36.07
CA GLU A 387 -24.21 33.02 -36.08
C GLU A 387 -24.52 33.51 -34.64
N PRO A 388 -24.29 34.78 -34.33
CA PRO A 388 -24.59 35.31 -32.99
C PRO A 388 -26.02 35.01 -32.54
N GLY A 389 -26.16 34.11 -31.50
CA GLY A 389 -27.45 33.68 -30.98
C GLY A 389 -28.13 32.55 -31.76
N GLU A 390 -27.52 31.98 -32.77
CA GLU A 390 -27.98 30.83 -33.53
C GLU A 390 -27.13 29.61 -33.23
N PHE A 391 -27.76 28.51 -32.78
CA PHE A 391 -27.09 27.28 -32.29
C PHE A 391 -27.57 26.08 -33.08
N SER A 392 -26.64 25.27 -33.58
CA SER A 392 -26.87 23.97 -34.19
C SER A 392 -26.30 22.87 -33.34
N ALA A 393 -26.99 21.73 -33.24
CA ALA A 393 -26.46 20.51 -32.59
C ALA A 393 -25.45 19.86 -33.55
N VAL A 394 -24.28 19.56 -33.06
CA VAL A 394 -23.22 18.86 -33.80
C VAL A 394 -22.89 17.57 -33.06
N GLU A 395 -22.97 16.44 -33.77
CA GLU A 395 -22.54 15.17 -33.24
C GLU A 395 -21.03 15.14 -33.03
N ILE A 396 -20.66 14.53 -31.92
CA ILE A 396 -19.26 14.37 -31.54
C ILE A 396 -19.01 12.97 -31.01
N GLU A 397 -17.79 12.52 -31.16
CA GLU A 397 -17.32 11.33 -30.46
C GLU A 397 -16.64 11.73 -29.16
N ARG A 398 -17.03 11.05 -28.08
CA ARG A 398 -16.46 11.25 -26.75
C ARG A 398 -15.16 10.47 -26.62
N GLY A 399 -14.04 11.17 -26.42
CA GLY A 399 -12.73 10.60 -26.14
C GLY A 399 -12.47 10.34 -24.65
N ARG A 400 -11.25 10.68 -24.19
CA ARG A 400 -10.81 10.48 -22.80
C ARG A 400 -11.42 11.52 -21.85
N SER A 401 -11.73 11.12 -20.62
CA SER A 401 -12.02 12.08 -19.55
C SER A 401 -10.70 12.65 -19.03
N LEU A 402 -10.58 13.96 -18.99
CA LEU A 402 -9.39 14.72 -18.61
C LEU A 402 -9.71 15.62 -17.40
N GLY A 403 -10.01 14.99 -16.26
CA GLY A 403 -10.45 15.69 -15.06
C GLY A 403 -11.85 16.28 -15.19
N ASN A 404 -11.93 17.61 -15.28
CA ASN A 404 -13.19 18.36 -15.41
C ASN A 404 -13.62 18.64 -16.87
N VAL A 405 -12.85 18.17 -17.84
CA VAL A 405 -13.15 18.32 -19.27
C VAL A 405 -13.13 16.96 -19.98
N GLN A 406 -13.85 16.88 -21.06
CA GLN A 406 -13.95 15.69 -21.90
C GLN A 406 -13.31 15.97 -23.26
N GLU A 407 -12.37 15.12 -23.67
CA GLU A 407 -11.83 15.12 -25.02
C GLU A 407 -12.94 14.79 -26.01
N VAL A 408 -12.99 15.54 -27.13
CA VAL A 408 -14.00 15.37 -28.18
C VAL A 408 -13.36 15.35 -29.56
N THR A 409 -13.93 14.55 -30.45
CA THR A 409 -13.62 14.52 -31.91
C THR A 409 -14.91 14.70 -32.69
N GLY A 410 -14.80 14.93 -34.01
CA GLY A 410 -15.96 15.23 -34.84
C GLY A 410 -16.25 16.74 -34.98
N ILE A 411 -15.51 17.61 -34.32
CA ILE A 411 -15.68 19.06 -34.37
C ILE A 411 -14.39 19.77 -34.82
N GLN A 412 -14.52 20.88 -35.54
CA GLN A 412 -13.38 21.63 -36.06
C GLN A 412 -12.76 22.55 -34.99
N PRO A 413 -11.41 22.70 -34.96
CA PRO A 413 -10.77 23.72 -34.15
C PRO A 413 -11.27 25.12 -34.56
N GLY A 414 -11.61 25.98 -33.60
CA GLY A 414 -12.17 27.29 -33.78
C GLY A 414 -13.69 27.35 -33.71
N ALA A 415 -14.40 26.22 -33.72
CA ALA A 415 -15.84 26.18 -33.50
C ALA A 415 -16.22 26.84 -32.16
N ARG A 416 -17.27 27.65 -32.19
CA ARG A 416 -17.80 28.37 -31.02
C ARG A 416 -18.81 27.47 -30.28
N VAL A 417 -18.36 26.75 -29.27
CA VAL A 417 -19.18 25.77 -28.56
C VAL A 417 -19.77 26.36 -27.28
N VAL A 418 -21.03 26.00 -27.00
CA VAL A 418 -21.69 26.31 -25.74
C VAL A 418 -21.05 25.49 -24.65
N THR A 419 -20.27 26.13 -23.80
CA THR A 419 -19.55 25.49 -22.70
C THR A 419 -20.34 25.48 -21.40
N ARG A 420 -21.37 26.32 -21.28
CA ARG A 420 -22.30 26.40 -20.17
C ARG A 420 -23.72 26.72 -20.65
N GLY A 421 -24.72 26.12 -19.99
CA GLY A 421 -26.12 26.35 -20.38
C GLY A 421 -26.60 25.50 -21.57
N ALA A 422 -25.83 24.51 -22.03
CA ALA A 422 -26.17 23.63 -23.14
C ALA A 422 -27.55 22.94 -22.96
N PHE A 423 -27.93 22.59 -21.74
CA PHE A 423 -29.24 22.02 -21.45
C PHE A 423 -30.40 22.98 -21.81
N PHE A 424 -30.24 24.28 -21.61
CA PHE A 424 -31.25 25.25 -22.01
C PHE A 424 -31.41 25.29 -23.54
N VAL A 425 -30.31 25.30 -24.27
CA VAL A 425 -30.32 25.24 -25.73
C VAL A 425 -30.99 23.97 -26.22
N ALA A 426 -30.64 22.81 -25.66
CA ALA A 426 -31.28 21.54 -25.98
C ALA A 426 -32.79 21.55 -25.71
N SER A 427 -33.21 22.16 -24.60
CA SER A 427 -34.65 22.27 -24.25
C SER A 427 -35.40 23.17 -25.23
N GLN A 428 -34.77 24.21 -25.81
CA GLN A 428 -35.38 25.04 -26.81
C GLN A 428 -35.42 24.33 -28.18
N ALA A 429 -34.38 23.56 -28.52
CA ALA A 429 -34.37 22.71 -29.73
C ALA A 429 -35.56 21.75 -29.72
N ALA A 430 -35.74 21.04 -28.60
CA ALA A 430 -36.84 20.09 -28.43
C ALA A 430 -38.24 20.75 -28.53
N LYS A 431 -38.41 22.02 -28.10
CA LYS A 431 -39.67 22.76 -28.25
C LYS A 431 -39.93 23.21 -29.69
N GLY A 432 -38.89 23.62 -30.44
CA GLY A 432 -39.01 24.02 -31.83
C GLY A 432 -39.40 22.89 -32.77
N GLY A 433 -39.06 21.63 -32.42
CA GLY A 433 -39.51 20.45 -33.16
C GLY A 433 -40.96 20.00 -32.87
N PHE A 434 -41.60 20.59 -31.87
CA PHE A 434 -43.00 20.35 -31.54
C PHE A 434 -43.86 21.55 -31.94
N ASP A 435 -44.10 21.74 -33.28
CA ASP A 435 -45.10 22.68 -33.74
C ASP A 435 -46.49 22.04 -33.72
N PRO A 436 -47.40 22.45 -32.79
CA PRO A 436 -48.73 21.84 -32.67
C PRO A 436 -49.71 22.29 -33.78
N HIS A 437 -49.26 23.01 -34.81
CA HIS A 437 -50.11 23.64 -35.84
C HIS A 437 -50.00 23.03 -37.22
N ASN A 438 -49.44 21.87 -37.40
CA ASN A 438 -49.48 21.19 -38.70
C ASN A 438 -50.70 20.24 -38.76
N HIS A 439 -51.86 20.80 -39.07
CA HIS A 439 -53.08 20.09 -39.47
C HIS A 439 -53.40 20.42 -40.93
#